data_31dbd6c1a5d88bf13ee094fbc2e3bdc9
#
_entry.id   31dbd6c1a5d88bf13ee094fbc2e3bdc9
#
_cell.length_a   1.000
_cell.length_b   1.000
_cell.length_c   1.000
_cell.angle_alpha   90.00
_cell.angle_beta   90.00
_cell.angle_gamma   90.00
#
_symmetry.space_group_name_H-M   'P 1'
#
loop_
_entity.id
_entity.type
_entity.pdbx_description
1 polymer ?
#
loop_
_entity_poly.entity_id
_entity_poly.type
_entity_poly.pdbx_seq_one_letter_code
_entity_poly.pdbx_strand_id
1 'polypeptide(L)'
;MKCNSCFHNCELKENARGKCLVRGNVNGEIVNVVKEKISSIALDPIEKKPLYHFYSGKDILSIGFYGCNLKCPFCQNYSISMDSGKNHFYKDKTKEELLNLALSYKNNIGIAFTYNEPLVNHEYVVEIAKLFKENNLKTVLVTNGCFSEEVCLSVCKYVDAMNIDLKGFTNEFYKSVDGDLEMVKRFIEIAKNHCHIEVTTLLIPDKNDSEEEMEEMCKWIASLNKDIPLHLSRFFPRYKMNSG
;
A
#
# COMPACT_ATOMS: atom_id res chain seq x y z
N MET A 1 19.09 -13.30 -9.74
CA MET A 1 19.04 -12.23 -8.71
C MET A 1 17.89 -12.47 -7.75
N LYS A 2 18.06 -12.16 -6.46
CA LYS A 2 17.02 -12.31 -5.45
C LYS A 2 16.39 -10.93 -5.15
N CYS A 3 15.05 -10.84 -5.21
CA CYS A 3 14.31 -9.66 -4.79
C CYS A 3 13.91 -9.82 -3.31
N ASN A 4 14.43 -8.99 -2.43
CA ASN A 4 14.22 -9.06 -0.98
C ASN A 4 13.21 -8.02 -0.45
N SER A 5 12.41 -7.38 -1.34
CA SER A 5 11.50 -6.32 -0.93
C SER A 5 10.33 -6.81 -0.06
N CYS A 6 9.91 -8.08 -0.21
CA CYS A 6 8.80 -8.68 0.54
C CYS A 6 9.08 -10.17 0.84
N PHE A 7 8.19 -10.80 1.59
CA PHE A 7 8.32 -12.20 2.05
C PHE A 7 8.46 -13.23 0.91
N HIS A 8 8.03 -12.93 -0.31
CA HIS A 8 8.18 -13.85 -1.44
C HIS A 8 9.63 -14.15 -1.80
N ASN A 9 10.57 -13.25 -1.51
CA ASN A 9 11.99 -13.46 -1.78
C ASN A 9 12.27 -14.05 -3.17
N CYS A 10 11.63 -13.51 -4.20
CA CYS A 10 11.61 -14.06 -5.57
C CYS A 10 13.03 -14.22 -6.14
N GLU A 11 13.38 -15.42 -6.57
CA GLU A 11 14.59 -15.67 -7.36
C GLU A 11 14.28 -15.45 -8.84
N LEU A 12 14.89 -14.42 -9.43
CA LEU A 12 14.55 -13.94 -10.77
C LEU A 12 15.73 -14.17 -11.73
N LYS A 13 15.47 -14.98 -12.75
CA LYS A 13 16.35 -15.06 -13.92
C LYS A 13 16.32 -13.74 -14.68
N GLU A 14 17.26 -13.54 -15.58
CA GLU A 14 17.28 -12.36 -16.47
C GLU A 14 15.94 -12.21 -17.21
N ASN A 15 15.40 -10.96 -17.22
CA ASN A 15 14.11 -10.59 -17.79
C ASN A 15 12.88 -11.25 -17.15
N ALA A 16 13.04 -12.02 -16.06
CA ALA A 16 11.91 -12.56 -15.31
C ALA A 16 11.32 -11.51 -14.34
N ARG A 17 9.99 -11.61 -14.08
CA ARG A 17 9.28 -10.78 -13.10
C ARG A 17 8.88 -11.60 -11.88
N GLY A 18 8.85 -10.95 -10.72
CA GLY A 18 8.40 -11.53 -9.46
C GLY A 18 6.88 -11.68 -9.39
N LYS A 19 6.41 -12.22 -8.27
CA LYS A 19 5.00 -12.46 -7.96
C LYS A 19 4.13 -11.18 -8.03
N CYS A 20 4.72 -10.03 -7.74
CA CYS A 20 4.04 -8.73 -7.83
C CYS A 20 3.80 -8.25 -9.29
N LEU A 21 4.36 -8.95 -10.30
CA LEU A 21 4.24 -8.69 -11.74
C LEU A 21 5.01 -7.48 -12.27
N VAL A 22 5.58 -6.66 -11.42
CA VAL A 22 6.20 -5.37 -11.82
C VAL A 22 7.67 -5.23 -11.43
N ARG A 23 8.16 -5.96 -10.42
CA ARG A 23 9.60 -6.02 -10.12
C ARG A 23 10.23 -7.13 -10.93
N GLY A 24 11.34 -6.83 -11.57
CA GLY A 24 12.03 -7.78 -12.45
C GLY A 24 13.54 -7.65 -12.38
N ASN A 25 14.23 -8.67 -12.88
CA ASN A 25 15.68 -8.65 -13.09
C ASN A 25 15.97 -8.11 -14.49
N VAL A 26 16.66 -6.98 -14.56
CA VAL A 26 17.09 -6.36 -15.81
C VAL A 26 18.58 -6.06 -15.70
N ASN A 27 19.38 -6.68 -16.56
CA ASN A 27 20.85 -6.55 -16.57
C ASN A 27 21.52 -6.84 -15.21
N GLY A 28 20.99 -7.82 -14.46
CA GLY A 28 21.52 -8.20 -13.14
C GLY A 28 21.08 -7.28 -12.00
N GLU A 29 20.09 -6.41 -12.19
CA GLU A 29 19.54 -5.55 -11.15
C GLU A 29 18.03 -5.79 -10.95
N ILE A 30 17.57 -5.71 -9.70
CA ILE A 30 16.14 -5.79 -9.39
C ILE A 30 15.54 -4.39 -9.44
N VAL A 31 14.71 -4.16 -10.46
CA VAL A 31 14.06 -2.86 -10.72
C VAL A 31 12.56 -3.00 -10.87
N ASN A 32 11.81 -1.90 -10.71
CA ASN A 32 10.44 -1.85 -11.17
C ASN A 32 10.43 -1.52 -12.68
N VAL A 33 9.95 -2.46 -13.49
CA VAL A 33 9.96 -2.37 -14.96
C VAL A 33 8.81 -1.51 -15.54
N VAL A 34 7.98 -0.94 -14.65
CA VAL A 34 6.87 -0.05 -14.99
C VAL A 34 6.86 1.21 -14.10
N LYS A 35 8.02 1.64 -13.66
CA LYS A 35 8.26 2.64 -12.61
C LYS A 35 7.35 3.88 -12.71
N GLU A 36 7.30 4.55 -13.86
CA GLU A 36 6.58 5.81 -14.07
C GLU A 36 5.14 5.64 -14.57
N LYS A 37 4.70 4.38 -14.73
CA LYS A 37 3.35 4.09 -15.23
C LYS A 37 2.30 4.27 -14.14
N ILE A 38 1.44 5.25 -14.33
CA ILE A 38 0.35 5.59 -13.42
C ILE A 38 -0.96 4.99 -13.94
N SER A 39 -1.57 4.12 -13.15
CA SER A 39 -2.85 3.48 -13.49
C SER A 39 -4.06 4.38 -13.20
N SER A 40 -3.95 5.23 -12.19
CA SER A 40 -5.06 6.02 -11.67
C SER A 40 -4.55 7.34 -11.11
N ILE A 41 -5.28 8.43 -11.38
CA ILE A 41 -5.05 9.76 -10.80
C ILE A 41 -6.41 10.35 -10.44
N ALA A 42 -6.59 10.80 -9.20
CA ALA A 42 -7.77 11.52 -8.75
C ALA A 42 -7.43 12.51 -7.62
N LEU A 43 -8.21 13.57 -7.50
CA LEU A 43 -8.21 14.40 -6.30
C LEU A 43 -9.31 13.85 -5.39
N ASP A 44 -8.95 13.32 -4.24
CA ASP A 44 -9.86 12.64 -3.31
C ASP A 44 -9.83 13.29 -1.93
N PRO A 45 -10.94 13.27 -1.18
CA PRO A 45 -10.89 13.51 0.27
C PRO A 45 -9.93 12.54 0.96
N ILE A 46 -9.21 13.04 1.98
CA ILE A 46 -8.21 12.23 2.71
C ILE A 46 -8.84 11.00 3.37
N GLU A 47 -10.11 11.07 3.77
CA GLU A 47 -10.86 9.98 4.38
C GLU A 47 -11.05 8.77 3.43
N LYS A 48 -10.94 8.97 2.11
CA LYS A 48 -10.88 7.84 1.16
C LYS A 48 -9.56 7.04 1.23
N LYS A 49 -8.60 7.52 2.02
CA LYS A 49 -7.34 6.81 2.32
C LYS A 49 -7.39 6.14 3.70
N PRO A 50 -8.56 5.83 4.21
CA PRO A 50 -9.01 5.63 5.60
C PRO A 50 -8.11 6.33 6.63
N LEU A 51 -7.90 7.64 6.45
CA LEU A 51 -7.18 8.52 7.37
C LEU A 51 -8.16 9.58 7.89
N TYR A 52 -8.75 9.30 9.05
CA TYR A 52 -9.75 10.17 9.68
C TYR A 52 -9.15 11.10 10.73
N HIS A 53 -7.92 10.82 11.16
CA HIS A 53 -7.20 11.58 12.19
C HIS A 53 -5.97 12.30 11.64
N PHE A 54 -5.88 12.42 10.30
CA PHE A 54 -4.82 13.12 9.60
C PHE A 54 -5.40 14.08 8.58
N TYR A 55 -5.35 15.41 8.87
CA TYR A 55 -5.88 16.47 8.00
C TYR A 55 -7.33 16.26 7.51
N SER A 56 -8.23 15.77 8.36
CA SER A 56 -9.64 15.53 8.03
C SER A 56 -10.30 16.71 7.31
N GLY A 57 -11.10 16.40 6.27
CA GLY A 57 -11.79 17.38 5.44
C GLY A 57 -10.92 18.06 4.37
N LYS A 58 -9.69 17.59 4.17
CA LYS A 58 -8.81 18.06 3.11
C LYS A 58 -8.77 17.11 1.92
N ASP A 59 -8.43 17.65 0.76
CA ASP A 59 -8.22 16.88 -0.46
C ASP A 59 -6.75 16.48 -0.61
N ILE A 60 -6.51 15.34 -1.26
CA ILE A 60 -5.18 14.85 -1.57
C ILE A 60 -5.13 14.25 -2.98
N LEU A 61 -4.10 14.61 -3.76
CA LEU A 61 -3.84 14.01 -5.07
C LEU A 61 -3.49 12.54 -4.89
N SER A 62 -4.36 11.67 -5.37
CA SER A 62 -4.23 10.23 -5.22
C SER A 62 -3.75 9.59 -6.50
N ILE A 63 -2.70 8.76 -6.42
CA ILE A 63 -2.17 8.02 -7.57
C ILE A 63 -2.10 6.53 -7.29
N GLY A 64 -2.30 5.74 -8.34
CA GLY A 64 -2.09 4.30 -8.34
C GLY A 64 -1.07 3.88 -9.37
N PHE A 65 -0.36 2.80 -9.06
CA PHE A 65 0.56 2.11 -9.97
C PHE A 65 -0.06 0.81 -10.49
N TYR A 66 0.76 -0.18 -10.82
CA TYR A 66 0.36 -1.53 -11.19
C TYR A 66 1.02 -2.56 -10.27
N GLY A 67 0.40 -3.73 -10.18
CA GLY A 67 0.91 -4.86 -9.43
C GLY A 67 0.61 -4.83 -7.94
N CYS A 68 0.74 -5.99 -7.31
CA CYS A 68 0.61 -6.20 -5.87
C CYS A 68 1.35 -7.48 -5.49
N ASN A 69 1.96 -7.52 -4.31
CA ASN A 69 2.60 -8.71 -3.78
C ASN A 69 1.59 -9.70 -3.13
N LEU A 70 0.37 -9.27 -2.79
CA LEU A 70 -0.71 -10.15 -2.33
C LEU A 70 -1.63 -10.58 -3.48
N LYS A 71 -2.44 -11.64 -3.23
CA LYS A 71 -3.39 -12.23 -4.19
C LYS A 71 -4.79 -12.37 -3.60
N CYS A 72 -5.28 -11.29 -2.95
CA CYS A 72 -6.58 -11.27 -2.30
C CYS A 72 -7.72 -11.61 -3.28
N PRO A 73 -8.54 -12.64 -3.03
CA PRO A 73 -9.64 -13.02 -3.91
C PRO A 73 -10.78 -12.00 -3.93
N PHE A 74 -10.81 -11.10 -2.95
CA PHE A 74 -11.79 -10.01 -2.78
C PHE A 74 -11.27 -8.64 -3.22
N CYS A 75 -10.15 -8.56 -3.95
CA CYS A 75 -9.52 -7.28 -4.30
C CYS A 75 -10.46 -6.41 -5.13
N GLN A 76 -10.79 -5.21 -4.61
CA GLN A 76 -11.63 -4.24 -5.33
C GLN A 76 -10.92 -3.66 -6.56
N ASN A 77 -9.60 -3.49 -6.47
CA ASN A 77 -8.75 -2.92 -7.52
C ASN A 77 -7.97 -4.00 -8.29
N TYR A 78 -8.55 -5.22 -8.43
CA TYR A 78 -7.88 -6.34 -9.08
C TYR A 78 -7.42 -6.04 -10.52
N SER A 79 -8.12 -5.17 -11.23
CA SER A 79 -7.78 -4.79 -12.61
C SER A 79 -6.39 -4.14 -12.75
N ILE A 80 -5.91 -3.45 -11.71
CA ILE A 80 -4.58 -2.85 -11.67
C ILE A 80 -3.62 -3.62 -10.77
N SER A 81 -4.13 -4.20 -9.67
CA SER A 81 -3.31 -4.95 -8.70
C SER A 81 -2.82 -6.30 -9.26
N MET A 82 -3.61 -6.94 -10.14
CA MET A 82 -3.25 -8.19 -10.80
C MET A 82 -2.74 -7.98 -12.24
N ASP A 83 -2.34 -6.74 -12.57
CA ASP A 83 -1.81 -6.36 -13.87
C ASP A 83 -0.32 -6.08 -13.82
N SER A 84 0.33 -6.37 -14.93
CA SER A 84 1.78 -6.17 -15.11
C SER A 84 2.13 -4.80 -15.72
N GLY A 85 1.15 -3.95 -15.98
CA GLY A 85 1.32 -2.68 -16.68
C GLY A 85 1.64 -2.84 -18.18
N LYS A 86 1.38 -4.02 -18.76
CA LYS A 86 1.64 -4.25 -20.21
C LYS A 86 0.44 -3.93 -21.09
N ASN A 87 -0.78 -4.15 -20.60
CA ASN A 87 -1.98 -4.25 -21.41
C ASN A 87 -3.05 -3.18 -21.12
N HIS A 88 -2.82 -2.27 -20.20
CA HIS A 88 -3.80 -1.25 -19.83
C HIS A 88 -3.36 0.16 -20.22
N PHE A 89 -4.35 1.04 -20.39
CA PHE A 89 -4.10 2.46 -20.57
C PHE A 89 -3.45 3.02 -19.30
N TYR A 90 -2.23 3.45 -19.42
CA TYR A 90 -1.49 4.13 -18.37
C TYR A 90 -1.04 5.50 -18.88
N LYS A 91 -0.72 6.37 -17.93
CA LYS A 91 -0.04 7.63 -18.22
C LYS A 91 1.36 7.53 -17.63
N ASP A 92 2.35 7.73 -18.45
CA ASP A 92 3.71 7.99 -17.94
C ASP A 92 3.69 9.35 -17.28
N LYS A 93 4.18 9.42 -16.05
CA LYS A 93 4.27 10.65 -15.27
C LYS A 93 5.56 10.71 -14.50
N THR A 94 6.35 11.74 -14.78
CA THR A 94 7.52 12.06 -13.96
C THR A 94 7.09 12.62 -12.60
N LYS A 95 7.98 12.58 -11.64
CA LYS A 95 7.71 13.13 -10.29
C LYS A 95 7.47 14.65 -10.34
N GLU A 96 8.11 15.36 -11.27
CA GLU A 96 7.94 16.79 -11.49
C GLU A 96 6.55 17.11 -12.07
N GLU A 97 6.05 16.30 -13.01
CA GLU A 97 4.68 16.44 -13.52
C GLU A 97 3.63 16.20 -12.44
N LEU A 98 3.87 15.20 -11.56
CA LEU A 98 3.00 14.93 -10.41
C LEU A 98 3.01 16.09 -9.41
N LEU A 99 4.18 16.67 -9.13
CA LEU A 99 4.29 17.84 -8.27
C LEU A 99 3.53 19.04 -8.86
N ASN A 100 3.75 19.35 -10.14
CA ASN A 100 3.05 20.45 -10.80
C ASN A 100 1.53 20.25 -10.79
N LEU A 101 1.06 19.02 -11.00
CA LEU A 101 -0.35 18.68 -10.90
C LEU A 101 -0.88 18.90 -9.47
N ALA A 102 -0.15 18.45 -8.46
CA ALA A 102 -0.53 18.63 -7.06
C ALA A 102 -0.63 20.12 -6.68
N LEU A 103 0.31 20.93 -7.14
CA LEU A 103 0.33 22.40 -6.88
C LEU A 103 -0.78 23.15 -7.63
N SER A 104 -1.34 22.59 -8.69
CA SER A 104 -2.45 23.20 -9.44
C SER A 104 -3.79 23.18 -8.67
N TYR A 105 -3.94 22.34 -7.66
CA TYR A 105 -5.15 22.21 -6.85
C TYR A 105 -5.03 23.00 -5.53
N LYS A 106 -5.84 24.05 -5.36
CA LYS A 106 -5.76 24.97 -4.19
C LYS A 106 -5.94 24.32 -2.82
N ASN A 107 -6.79 23.29 -2.72
CA ASN A 107 -7.12 22.61 -1.47
C ASN A 107 -6.34 21.31 -1.26
N ASN A 108 -5.44 20.99 -2.17
CA ASN A 108 -4.63 19.77 -2.09
C ASN A 108 -3.53 19.92 -1.05
N ILE A 109 -3.45 18.97 -0.13
CA ILE A 109 -2.39 18.95 0.89
C ILE A 109 -1.12 18.22 0.44
N GLY A 110 -1.19 17.45 -0.66
CA GLY A 110 -0.03 16.66 -1.10
C GLY A 110 -0.37 15.50 -2.02
N ILE A 111 0.27 14.36 -1.82
CA ILE A 111 0.09 13.15 -2.62
C ILE A 111 -0.17 11.92 -1.76
N ALA A 112 -1.10 11.07 -2.21
CA ALA A 112 -1.36 9.74 -1.66
C ALA A 112 -1.04 8.65 -2.68
N PHE A 113 -0.20 7.71 -2.28
CA PHE A 113 0.08 6.47 -3.01
C PHE A 113 -0.93 5.42 -2.57
N THR A 114 -1.79 4.93 -3.49
CA THR A 114 -2.96 4.13 -3.13
C THR A 114 -3.47 3.27 -4.30
N TYR A 115 -4.66 2.70 -4.18
CA TYR A 115 -5.42 1.87 -5.13
C TYR A 115 -4.87 0.46 -5.34
N ASN A 116 -3.61 0.28 -5.74
CA ASN A 116 -2.90 -1.00 -5.74
C ASN A 116 -1.98 -1.11 -4.51
N GLU A 117 -0.93 -1.92 -4.58
CA GLU A 117 0.13 -1.89 -3.56
C GLU A 117 1.29 -0.99 -4.01
N PRO A 118 1.42 0.22 -3.47
CA PRO A 118 2.43 1.17 -3.92
C PRO A 118 3.87 0.73 -3.66
N LEU A 119 4.10 -0.06 -2.60
CA LEU A 119 5.46 -0.45 -2.21
C LEU A 119 6.11 -1.49 -3.13
N VAL A 120 5.37 -2.07 -4.09
CA VAL A 120 6.04 -2.79 -5.19
C VAL A 120 6.87 -1.84 -6.09
N ASN A 121 6.65 -0.52 -5.92
CA ASN A 121 7.36 0.58 -6.58
C ASN A 121 8.05 1.51 -5.58
N HIS A 122 8.52 0.97 -4.45
CA HIS A 122 8.97 1.75 -3.29
C HIS A 122 10.07 2.77 -3.62
N GLU A 123 10.97 2.48 -4.55
CA GLU A 123 12.02 3.43 -4.95
C GLU A 123 11.40 4.70 -5.55
N TYR A 124 10.38 4.57 -6.42
CA TYR A 124 9.73 5.72 -7.02
C TYR A 124 8.82 6.45 -6.04
N VAL A 125 8.17 5.71 -5.12
CA VAL A 125 7.45 6.30 -3.97
C VAL A 125 8.38 7.20 -3.16
N VAL A 126 9.59 6.74 -2.84
CA VAL A 126 10.60 7.50 -2.11
C VAL A 126 11.05 8.75 -2.88
N GLU A 127 11.31 8.63 -4.18
CA GLU A 127 11.71 9.76 -5.04
C GLU A 127 10.64 10.86 -5.08
N ILE A 128 9.35 10.47 -5.24
CA ILE A 128 8.22 11.41 -5.26
C ILE A 128 8.03 12.02 -3.86
N ALA A 129 8.00 11.19 -2.81
CA ALA A 129 7.77 11.64 -1.44
C ALA A 129 8.83 12.64 -0.98
N LYS A 130 10.10 12.40 -1.34
CA LYS A 130 11.20 13.34 -1.08
C LYS A 130 10.95 14.70 -1.75
N LEU A 131 10.62 14.70 -3.06
CA LEU A 131 10.33 15.92 -3.81
C LEU A 131 9.13 16.69 -3.22
N PHE A 132 8.07 16.00 -2.83
CA PHE A 132 6.90 16.63 -2.21
C PHE A 132 7.22 17.24 -0.85
N LYS A 133 7.97 16.53 -0.02
CA LYS A 133 8.44 17.05 1.28
C LYS A 133 9.30 18.29 1.15
N GLU A 134 10.21 18.34 0.15
CA GLU A 134 11.03 19.53 -0.17
C GLU A 134 10.16 20.73 -0.60
N ASN A 135 8.94 20.49 -1.09
CA ASN A 135 7.97 21.51 -1.46
C ASN A 135 6.88 21.75 -0.40
N ASN A 136 7.11 21.32 0.84
CA ASN A 136 6.18 21.45 1.98
C ASN A 136 4.81 20.81 1.77
N LEU A 137 4.70 19.82 0.89
CA LEU A 137 3.51 19.03 0.66
C LEU A 137 3.55 17.73 1.47
N LYS A 138 2.37 17.25 1.89
CA LYS A 138 2.22 16.01 2.64
C LYS A 138 2.28 14.79 1.73
N THR A 139 2.77 13.69 2.29
CA THR A 139 2.86 12.41 1.60
C THR A 139 2.17 11.32 2.41
N VAL A 140 1.29 10.59 1.76
CA VAL A 140 0.45 9.56 2.37
C VAL A 140 0.61 8.24 1.63
N LEU A 141 0.65 7.15 2.38
CA LEU A 141 0.76 5.80 1.85
C LEU A 141 -0.41 4.94 2.33
N VAL A 142 -1.08 4.25 1.40
CA VAL A 142 -2.04 3.18 1.71
C VAL A 142 -1.41 1.88 1.26
N THR A 143 -1.10 0.98 2.20
CA THR A 143 -0.31 -0.23 1.93
C THR A 143 -0.83 -1.44 2.69
N ASN A 144 -0.57 -2.63 2.16
CA ASN A 144 -0.80 -3.88 2.88
C ASN A 144 0.31 -4.21 3.91
N GLY A 145 1.38 -3.43 3.97
CA GLY A 145 2.45 -3.58 4.94
C GLY A 145 3.31 -4.85 4.84
N CYS A 146 3.06 -5.72 3.87
CA CYS A 146 3.75 -7.02 3.75
C CYS A 146 5.10 -6.87 3.03
N PHE A 147 6.00 -6.06 3.62
CA PHE A 147 7.31 -5.69 3.07
C PHE A 147 8.41 -5.79 4.12
N SER A 148 9.66 -5.88 3.64
CA SER A 148 10.85 -5.97 4.51
C SER A 148 11.03 -4.69 5.34
N GLU A 149 11.74 -4.82 6.46
CA GLU A 149 12.10 -3.67 7.33
C GLU A 149 12.86 -2.59 6.54
N GLU A 150 13.74 -3.00 5.61
CA GLU A 150 14.50 -2.08 4.78
C GLU A 150 13.56 -1.19 3.93
N VAL A 151 12.55 -1.79 3.29
CA VAL A 151 11.55 -1.05 2.52
C VAL A 151 10.74 -0.13 3.45
N CYS A 152 10.28 -0.63 4.60
CA CYS A 152 9.55 0.17 5.59
C CYS A 152 10.36 1.41 6.01
N LEU A 153 11.60 1.22 6.46
CA LEU A 153 12.47 2.31 6.91
C LEU A 153 12.80 3.30 5.79
N SER A 154 12.92 2.82 4.54
CA SER A 154 13.20 3.70 3.40
C SER A 154 12.07 4.70 3.15
N VAL A 155 10.81 4.26 3.21
CA VAL A 155 9.64 5.13 2.97
C VAL A 155 9.29 5.97 4.19
N CYS A 156 9.47 5.46 5.40
CA CYS A 156 9.22 6.19 6.65
C CYS A 156 10.00 7.50 6.79
N LYS A 157 11.12 7.64 6.08
CA LYS A 157 11.91 8.91 6.05
C LYS A 157 11.15 10.07 5.42
N TYR A 158 10.20 9.80 4.55
CA TYR A 158 9.57 10.81 3.71
C TYR A 158 8.05 10.81 3.79
N VAL A 159 7.41 9.72 4.26
CA VAL A 159 5.95 9.61 4.38
C VAL A 159 5.48 10.19 5.70
N ASP A 160 4.46 11.07 5.66
CA ASP A 160 3.90 11.74 6.83
C ASP A 160 2.82 10.91 7.53
N ALA A 161 2.04 10.13 6.76
CA ALA A 161 0.99 9.26 7.31
C ALA A 161 0.81 7.99 6.48
N MET A 162 0.42 6.90 7.13
CA MET A 162 0.09 5.64 6.49
C MET A 162 -1.26 5.11 6.97
N ASN A 163 -2.07 4.62 6.04
CA ASN A 163 -3.09 3.63 6.35
C ASN A 163 -2.54 2.26 6.01
N ILE A 164 -2.51 1.36 6.98
CA ILE A 164 -1.95 0.01 6.81
C ILE A 164 -3.08 -1.01 6.91
N ASP A 165 -3.27 -1.77 5.84
CA ASP A 165 -4.25 -2.84 5.76
C ASP A 165 -3.79 -4.08 6.57
N LEU A 166 -4.24 -4.23 7.80
CA LEU A 166 -4.13 -5.48 8.56
C LEU A 166 -5.32 -6.35 8.21
N LYS A 167 -5.13 -7.26 7.25
CA LYS A 167 -6.26 -7.93 6.57
C LYS A 167 -6.94 -9.04 7.39
N GLY A 168 -6.33 -9.48 8.46
CA GLY A 168 -6.79 -10.47 9.42
C GLY A 168 -5.72 -10.67 10.48
N PHE A 169 -5.96 -11.53 11.48
CA PHE A 169 -5.01 -11.72 12.56
C PHE A 169 -4.59 -13.18 12.76
N THR A 170 -4.82 -14.01 11.73
CA THR A 170 -4.38 -15.42 11.71
C THR A 170 -3.43 -15.69 10.54
N ASN A 171 -2.49 -16.60 10.74
CA ASN A 171 -1.60 -17.07 9.67
C ASN A 171 -2.36 -17.80 8.57
N GLU A 172 -3.48 -18.46 8.89
CA GLU A 172 -4.34 -19.13 7.92
C GLU A 172 -4.96 -18.13 6.95
N PHE A 173 -5.53 -17.04 7.49
CA PHE A 173 -6.09 -15.99 6.66
C PHE A 173 -5.02 -15.37 5.75
N TYR A 174 -3.84 -15.05 6.28
CA TYR A 174 -2.76 -14.47 5.48
C TYR A 174 -2.24 -15.40 4.38
N LYS A 175 -2.20 -16.72 4.62
CA LYS A 175 -1.91 -17.71 3.56
C LYS A 175 -2.94 -17.67 2.44
N SER A 176 -4.22 -17.45 2.77
CA SER A 176 -5.32 -17.38 1.78
C SER A 176 -5.20 -16.19 0.82
N VAL A 177 -4.52 -15.14 1.22
CA VAL A 177 -4.25 -13.94 0.42
C VAL A 177 -2.83 -13.90 -0.15
N ASP A 178 -2.07 -15.00 -0.04
CA ASP A 178 -0.64 -15.12 -0.43
C ASP A 178 0.19 -14.05 0.30
N GLY A 179 0.05 -13.94 1.62
CA GLY A 179 0.66 -12.94 2.50
C GLY A 179 1.36 -13.53 3.72
N ASP A 180 1.91 -12.66 4.58
CA ASP A 180 2.64 -13.00 5.79
C ASP A 180 2.24 -12.05 6.93
N LEU A 181 1.59 -12.57 7.97
CA LEU A 181 1.08 -11.80 9.10
C LEU A 181 2.21 -11.16 9.92
N GLU A 182 3.26 -11.92 10.20
CA GLU A 182 4.36 -11.43 11.06
C GLU A 182 5.12 -10.28 10.37
N MET A 183 5.26 -10.34 9.05
CA MET A 183 5.87 -9.25 8.29
C MET A 183 5.02 -7.97 8.37
N VAL A 184 3.70 -8.06 8.25
CA VAL A 184 2.80 -6.89 8.40
C VAL A 184 2.83 -6.34 9.82
N LYS A 185 2.80 -7.21 10.84
CA LYS A 185 2.93 -6.79 12.24
C LYS A 185 4.24 -6.03 12.46
N ARG A 186 5.35 -6.56 11.96
CA ARG A 186 6.66 -5.91 12.07
C ARG A 186 6.69 -4.57 11.35
N PHE A 187 6.05 -4.47 10.18
CA PHE A 187 5.94 -3.22 9.45
C PHE A 187 5.19 -2.14 10.27
N ILE A 188 4.05 -2.50 10.90
CA ILE A 188 3.27 -1.60 11.76
C ILE A 188 4.10 -1.16 12.98
N GLU A 189 4.82 -2.09 13.65
CA GLU A 189 5.70 -1.80 14.78
C GLU A 189 6.78 -0.77 14.45
N ILE A 190 7.33 -0.83 13.24
CA ILE A 190 8.33 0.14 12.77
C ILE A 190 7.65 1.46 12.43
N ALA A 191 6.63 1.43 11.57
CA ALA A 191 6.00 2.63 11.02
C ALA A 191 5.43 3.56 12.10
N LYS A 192 4.84 3.01 13.18
CA LYS A 192 4.28 3.79 14.30
C LYS A 192 5.28 4.72 15.01
N ASN A 193 6.59 4.44 14.88
CA ASN A 193 7.63 5.25 15.48
C ASN A 193 8.14 6.38 14.57
N HIS A 194 7.67 6.42 13.31
CA HIS A 194 8.22 7.32 12.28
C HIS A 194 7.19 8.27 11.69
N CYS A 195 5.92 7.87 11.58
CA CYS A 195 4.86 8.68 11.00
C CYS A 195 3.52 8.41 11.68
N HIS A 196 2.50 9.22 11.36
CA HIS A 196 1.13 8.92 11.78
C HIS A 196 0.66 7.63 11.10
N ILE A 197 0.05 6.72 11.86
CA ILE A 197 -0.53 5.50 11.30
C ILE A 197 -1.99 5.33 11.72
N GLU A 198 -2.80 4.83 10.81
CA GLU A 198 -4.14 4.28 11.05
C GLU A 198 -4.20 2.89 10.43
N VAL A 199 -4.88 1.95 11.07
CA VAL A 199 -4.97 0.56 10.61
C VAL A 199 -6.36 0.29 10.07
N THR A 200 -6.47 -0.46 8.98
CA THR A 200 -7.77 -0.85 8.42
C THR A 200 -7.87 -2.37 8.29
N THR A 201 -9.02 -2.93 8.69
CA THR A 201 -9.37 -4.33 8.47
C THR A 201 -10.69 -4.42 7.72
N LEU A 202 -10.70 -5.14 6.59
CA LEU A 202 -11.91 -5.51 5.87
C LEU A 202 -12.48 -6.78 6.51
N LEU A 203 -13.64 -6.68 7.15
CA LEU A 203 -14.32 -7.82 7.75
C LEU A 203 -15.04 -8.63 6.68
N ILE A 204 -14.65 -9.90 6.53
CA ILE A 204 -15.21 -10.85 5.57
C ILE A 204 -15.93 -11.93 6.38
N PRO A 205 -17.27 -12.08 6.22
CA PRO A 205 -18.05 -13.07 6.97
C PRO A 205 -17.46 -14.48 6.90
N ASP A 206 -17.41 -15.13 8.04
CA ASP A 206 -16.90 -16.51 8.23
C ASP A 206 -15.40 -16.69 7.86
N LYS A 207 -14.62 -15.60 7.79
CA LYS A 207 -13.19 -15.67 7.40
C LYS A 207 -12.26 -15.02 8.41
N ASN A 208 -12.50 -13.77 8.78
CA ASN A 208 -11.66 -12.98 9.66
C ASN A 208 -12.49 -12.07 10.58
N ASP A 209 -13.73 -12.46 10.90
CA ASP A 209 -14.68 -11.67 11.66
C ASP A 209 -15.11 -12.34 12.99
N SER A 210 -14.38 -13.37 13.45
CA SER A 210 -14.67 -13.96 14.77
C SER A 210 -14.36 -12.98 15.90
N GLU A 211 -15.13 -13.03 16.99
CA GLU A 211 -14.91 -12.18 18.16
C GLU A 211 -13.51 -12.37 18.75
N GLU A 212 -13.04 -13.61 18.80
CA GLU A 212 -11.73 -13.97 19.33
C GLU A 212 -10.61 -13.34 18.52
N GLU A 213 -10.66 -13.42 17.17
CA GLU A 213 -9.65 -12.85 16.30
C GLU A 213 -9.63 -11.32 16.42
N MET A 214 -10.81 -10.70 16.47
CA MET A 214 -10.94 -9.26 16.64
C MET A 214 -10.41 -8.79 17.99
N GLU A 215 -10.68 -9.54 19.07
CA GLU A 215 -10.17 -9.22 20.40
C GLU A 215 -8.64 -9.31 20.46
N GLU A 216 -8.04 -10.35 19.89
CA GLU A 216 -6.58 -10.52 19.81
C GLU A 216 -5.94 -9.40 19.00
N MET A 217 -6.50 -9.05 17.84
CA MET A 217 -6.05 -7.94 17.01
C MET A 217 -6.10 -6.61 17.78
N CYS A 218 -7.22 -6.30 18.40
CA CYS A 218 -7.38 -5.07 19.19
C CYS A 218 -6.42 -5.00 20.36
N LYS A 219 -6.23 -6.10 21.11
CA LYS A 219 -5.25 -6.18 22.21
C LYS A 219 -3.83 -5.93 21.71
N TRP A 220 -3.47 -6.52 20.58
CA TRP A 220 -2.15 -6.32 20.00
C TRP A 220 -1.93 -4.86 19.56
N ILE A 221 -2.87 -4.26 18.81
CA ILE A 221 -2.78 -2.85 18.41
C ILE A 221 -2.67 -1.94 19.64
N ALA A 222 -3.52 -2.14 20.66
CA ALA A 222 -3.50 -1.36 21.89
C ALA A 222 -2.19 -1.53 22.67
N SER A 223 -1.53 -2.68 22.59
CA SER A 223 -0.20 -2.90 23.20
C SER A 223 0.91 -2.09 22.51
N LEU A 224 0.74 -1.77 21.22
CA LEU A 224 1.67 -0.92 20.48
C LEU A 224 1.49 0.56 20.82
N ASN A 225 0.27 1.04 20.76
CA ASN A 225 -0.19 2.36 21.20
C ASN A 225 -1.72 2.39 21.18
N LYS A 226 -2.34 2.84 22.28
CA LYS A 226 -3.81 2.94 22.43
C LYS A 226 -4.45 3.98 21.50
N ASP A 227 -3.66 4.91 20.98
CA ASP A 227 -4.11 6.00 20.10
C ASP A 227 -4.07 5.63 18.61
N ILE A 228 -3.65 4.41 18.26
CA ILE A 228 -3.71 3.94 16.86
C ILE A 228 -5.16 3.63 16.50
N PRO A 229 -5.78 4.39 15.56
CA PRO A 229 -7.12 4.09 15.09
C PRO A 229 -7.18 2.78 14.32
N LEU A 230 -8.19 1.95 14.64
CA LEU A 230 -8.54 0.77 13.86
C LEU A 230 -9.88 1.00 13.14
N HIS A 231 -9.87 0.98 11.82
CA HIS A 231 -11.05 1.09 10.97
C HIS A 231 -11.52 -0.28 10.54
N LEU A 232 -12.77 -0.61 10.83
CA LEU A 232 -13.40 -1.84 10.37
C LEU A 232 -14.29 -1.53 9.17
N SER A 233 -13.99 -2.15 8.04
CA SER A 233 -14.71 -1.97 6.79
C SER A 233 -15.58 -3.18 6.47
N ARG A 234 -16.78 -2.93 5.95
CA ARG A 234 -17.69 -4.00 5.53
C ARG A 234 -17.27 -4.59 4.19
N PHE A 235 -17.31 -5.93 4.09
CA PHE A 235 -17.10 -6.66 2.84
C PHE A 235 -18.25 -6.43 1.84
N PHE A 236 -17.89 -6.29 0.58
CA PHE A 236 -18.80 -6.35 -0.57
C PHE A 236 -18.24 -7.34 -1.59
N PRO A 237 -19.07 -8.27 -2.12
CA PRO A 237 -18.65 -9.24 -3.12
C PRO A 237 -17.92 -8.60 -4.30
N ARG A 238 -16.75 -9.12 -4.63
CA ARG A 238 -15.91 -8.60 -5.71
C ARG A 238 -14.90 -9.64 -6.20
N TYR A 239 -14.50 -9.52 -7.47
CA TYR A 239 -13.47 -10.31 -8.12
C TYR A 239 -13.76 -11.81 -8.09
N LYS A 240 -13.04 -12.61 -7.28
CA LYS A 240 -13.22 -14.06 -7.15
C LYS A 240 -14.17 -14.46 -6.02
N MET A 241 -14.61 -13.52 -5.21
CA MET A 241 -15.59 -13.71 -4.14
C MET A 241 -16.90 -13.02 -4.55
N ASN A 242 -17.81 -13.77 -5.16
CA ASN A 242 -19.07 -13.27 -5.72
C ASN A 242 -20.27 -13.43 -4.78
N SER A 243 -20.11 -14.11 -3.65
CA SER A 243 -21.09 -14.29 -2.56
C SER A 243 -20.39 -14.13 -1.22
N GLY A 244 -21.03 -13.46 -0.28
CA GLY A 244 -20.70 -13.43 1.13
C GLY A 244 -21.81 -14.09 1.89
#